data_dae53cdcad330e494d80a91d499eff76
#
_entry.id   dae53cdcad330e494d80a91d499eff76
#
_cell.length_a   1.000
_cell.length_b   1.000
_cell.length_c   1.000
_cell.angle_alpha   90.00
_cell.angle_beta   90.00
_cell.angle_gamma   90.00
#
_symmetry.space_group_name_H-M   'P 1'
#
loop_
_entity.id
_entity.type
_entity.pdbx_description
1 polymer ?
#
loop_
_entity_poly.entity_id
_entity_poly.type
_entity_poly.pdbx_seq_one_letter_code
_entity_poly.pdbx_strand_id
1 'polypeptide(L)'
;MGFVERLGKNIAKLEKRIEKEEIRITNLQLKCDSRKITKADFTIKKKLIDERINAMKSRIRILQGGIVREKQHQEEKAEEKKKKTEEKEKKKSEKEKKKEEKSEKKDSE
;
A
#
# COMPACT_ATOMS: atom_id res chain seq x y z
N MET A 1 -15.80 1.70 -0.45
CA MET A 1 -14.50 1.03 -0.33
C MET A 1 -13.38 1.99 -0.68
N GLY A 2 -12.35 2.07 0.16
CA GLY A 2 -11.20 2.91 -0.07
C GLY A 2 -10.27 2.33 -1.15
N PHE A 3 -9.45 3.20 -1.70
CA PHE A 3 -8.44 2.85 -2.71
C PHE A 3 -7.46 1.77 -2.22
N VAL A 4 -6.97 1.91 -0.99
CA VAL A 4 -6.05 0.95 -0.35
C VAL A 4 -6.70 -0.43 -0.21
N GLU A 5 -7.98 -0.49 0.15
CA GLU A 5 -8.73 -1.75 0.27
C GLU A 5 -8.87 -2.46 -1.09
N ARG A 6 -9.11 -1.72 -2.18
CA ARG A 6 -9.16 -2.28 -3.53
C ARG A 6 -7.83 -2.90 -3.93
N LEU A 7 -6.73 -2.19 -3.67
CA LEU A 7 -5.39 -2.69 -3.96
C LEU A 7 -5.09 -3.96 -3.15
N GLY A 8 -5.45 -3.97 -1.87
CA GLY A 8 -5.31 -5.14 -1.00
C GLY A 8 -6.08 -6.35 -1.49
N LYS A 9 -7.31 -6.15 -1.97
CA LYS A 9 -8.14 -7.23 -2.55
C LYS A 9 -7.53 -7.77 -3.85
N ASN A 10 -7.01 -6.89 -4.70
CA ASN A 10 -6.36 -7.29 -5.94
C ASN A 10 -5.09 -8.10 -5.65
N ILE A 11 -4.30 -7.70 -4.65
CA ILE A 11 -3.14 -8.45 -4.19
C ILE A 11 -3.55 -9.85 -3.72
N ALA A 12 -4.59 -9.95 -2.89
CA ALA A 12 -5.09 -11.23 -2.39
C ALA A 12 -5.54 -12.17 -3.51
N LYS A 13 -6.19 -11.63 -4.55
CA LYS A 13 -6.58 -12.40 -5.74
C LYS A 13 -5.37 -12.92 -6.51
N LEU A 14 -4.34 -12.11 -6.67
CA LEU A 14 -3.11 -12.49 -7.33
C LEU A 14 -2.35 -13.55 -6.54
N GLU A 15 -2.28 -13.41 -5.22
CA GLU A 15 -1.67 -14.42 -4.34
C GLU A 15 -2.36 -15.78 -4.47
N LYS A 16 -3.69 -15.81 -4.53
CA LYS A 16 -4.45 -17.04 -4.76
C LYS A 16 -4.16 -17.66 -6.12
N ARG A 17 -4.02 -16.84 -7.15
CA ARG A 17 -3.65 -17.32 -8.49
C ARG A 17 -2.25 -17.91 -8.50
N ILE A 18 -1.31 -17.29 -7.80
CA ILE A 18 0.06 -17.79 -7.64
C ILE A 18 0.04 -19.17 -6.96
N GLU A 19 -0.72 -19.34 -5.88
CA GLU A 19 -0.88 -20.63 -5.20
C GLU A 19 -1.38 -21.71 -6.16
N LYS A 20 -2.39 -21.40 -6.96
CA LYS A 20 -2.93 -22.33 -7.96
C LYS A 20 -1.88 -22.71 -9.01
N GLU A 21 -1.08 -21.77 -9.48
CA GLU A 21 -0.02 -22.03 -10.43
C GLU A 21 1.12 -22.87 -9.80
N GLU A 22 1.44 -22.65 -8.55
CA GLU A 22 2.40 -23.46 -7.78
C GLU A 22 1.91 -24.91 -7.63
N ILE A 23 0.62 -25.11 -7.38
CA ILE A 23 -0.01 -26.44 -7.34
C ILE A 23 0.10 -27.13 -8.71
N ARG A 24 -0.06 -26.39 -9.80
CA ARG A 24 0.12 -26.93 -11.16
C ARG A 24 1.54 -27.43 -11.39
N ILE A 25 2.54 -26.69 -10.90
CA ILE A 25 3.95 -27.12 -10.98
C ILE A 25 4.15 -28.41 -10.21
N THR A 26 3.62 -28.51 -8.98
CA THR A 26 3.69 -29.72 -8.18
C THR A 26 3.05 -30.92 -8.89
N ASN A 27 1.86 -30.72 -9.49
CA ASN A 27 1.19 -31.78 -10.26
C ASN A 27 2.00 -32.20 -11.50
N LEU A 28 2.61 -31.24 -12.18
CA LEU A 28 3.49 -31.53 -13.34
C LEU A 28 4.73 -32.32 -12.89
N GLN A 29 5.30 -31.96 -11.73
CA GLN A 29 6.43 -32.69 -11.17
C GLN A 29 6.06 -34.15 -10.88
N LEU A 30 4.89 -34.39 -10.30
CA LEU A 30 4.37 -35.75 -10.04
C LEU A 30 4.17 -36.54 -11.34
N LYS A 31 3.64 -35.89 -12.37
CA LYS A 31 3.47 -36.51 -13.70
C LYS A 31 4.82 -36.84 -14.34
N CYS A 32 5.81 -35.98 -14.18
CA CYS A 32 7.17 -36.23 -14.66
C CYS A 32 7.80 -37.40 -13.90
N ASP A 33 7.70 -37.43 -12.59
CA ASP A 33 8.23 -38.48 -11.73
C ASP A 33 7.58 -39.84 -12.01
N SER A 34 6.26 -39.86 -12.35
CA SER A 34 5.54 -41.07 -12.76
C SER A 34 5.67 -41.40 -14.25
N ARG A 35 6.51 -40.70 -14.96
CA ARG A 35 6.82 -40.89 -16.41
C ARG A 35 5.61 -40.69 -17.32
N LYS A 36 4.61 -39.96 -16.90
CA LYS A 36 3.44 -39.58 -17.74
C LYS A 36 3.79 -38.49 -18.75
N ILE A 37 4.74 -37.63 -18.40
CA ILE A 37 5.29 -36.61 -19.30
C ILE A 37 6.82 -36.70 -19.30
N THR A 38 7.45 -36.22 -20.37
CA THR A 38 8.90 -36.16 -20.46
C THR A 38 9.48 -35.02 -19.66
N LYS A 39 10.78 -35.13 -19.33
CA LYS A 39 11.50 -34.01 -18.65
C LYS A 39 11.51 -32.75 -19.51
N ALA A 40 11.60 -32.89 -20.83
CA ALA A 40 11.56 -31.77 -21.75
C ALA A 40 10.21 -31.06 -21.70
N ASP A 41 9.10 -31.77 -21.73
CA ASP A 41 7.75 -31.23 -21.60
C ASP A 41 7.54 -30.57 -20.26
N PHE A 42 7.99 -31.19 -19.18
CA PHE A 42 7.96 -30.63 -17.84
C PHE A 42 8.70 -29.29 -17.79
N THR A 43 9.93 -29.23 -18.32
CA THR A 43 10.74 -28.02 -18.30
C THR A 43 10.07 -26.88 -19.06
N ILE A 44 9.49 -27.16 -20.25
CA ILE A 44 8.78 -26.14 -21.04
C ILE A 44 7.54 -25.63 -20.32
N LYS A 45 6.71 -26.53 -19.80
CA LYS A 45 5.48 -26.16 -19.09
C LYS A 45 5.78 -25.41 -17.79
N LYS A 46 6.77 -25.86 -17.04
CA LYS A 46 7.21 -25.17 -15.81
C LYS A 46 7.69 -23.76 -16.10
N LYS A 47 8.48 -23.59 -17.16
CA LYS A 47 8.98 -22.27 -17.57
C LYS A 47 7.83 -21.28 -17.85
N LEU A 48 6.79 -21.72 -18.55
CA LEU A 48 5.61 -20.90 -18.84
C LEU A 48 4.87 -20.52 -17.57
N ILE A 49 4.72 -21.47 -16.65
CA ILE A 49 4.07 -21.22 -15.35
C ILE A 49 4.91 -20.26 -14.50
N ASP A 50 6.23 -20.47 -14.45
CA ASP A 50 7.15 -19.58 -13.72
C ASP A 50 7.10 -18.15 -14.26
N GLU A 51 7.00 -17.97 -15.57
CA GLU A 51 6.83 -16.65 -16.19
C GLU A 51 5.54 -15.97 -15.76
N ARG A 52 4.43 -16.72 -15.69
CA ARG A 52 3.15 -16.21 -15.19
C ARG A 52 3.23 -15.82 -13.71
N ILE A 53 3.84 -16.66 -12.89
CA ILE A 53 4.05 -16.39 -11.47
C ILE A 53 4.87 -15.12 -11.29
N ASN A 54 5.97 -14.98 -12.02
CA ASN A 54 6.84 -13.80 -11.96
C ASN A 54 6.11 -12.53 -12.39
N ALA A 55 5.26 -12.61 -13.43
CA ALA A 55 4.43 -11.49 -13.86
C ALA A 55 3.42 -11.08 -12.76
N MET A 56 2.78 -12.05 -12.11
CA MET A 56 1.86 -11.79 -11.00
C MET A 56 2.57 -11.20 -9.78
N LYS A 57 3.76 -11.70 -9.43
CA LYS A 57 4.59 -11.16 -8.34
C LYS A 57 5.01 -9.72 -8.62
N SER A 58 5.38 -9.40 -9.86
CA SER A 58 5.71 -8.03 -10.28
C SER A 58 4.51 -7.09 -10.13
N ARG A 59 3.33 -7.56 -10.51
CA ARG A 59 2.09 -6.80 -10.36
C ARG A 59 1.74 -6.56 -8.89
N ILE A 60 1.93 -7.55 -8.03
CA ILE A 60 1.77 -7.40 -6.58
C ILE A 60 2.68 -6.30 -6.04
N ARG A 61 3.95 -6.29 -6.44
CA ARG A 61 4.93 -5.26 -6.02
C ARG A 61 4.48 -3.86 -6.42
N ILE A 62 3.95 -3.70 -7.65
CA ILE A 62 3.42 -2.43 -8.13
C ILE A 62 2.22 -1.99 -7.27
N LEU A 63 1.30 -2.90 -6.96
CA LEU A 63 0.13 -2.63 -6.12
C LEU A 63 0.53 -2.29 -4.67
N GLN A 64 1.50 -3.00 -4.12
CA GLN A 64 2.06 -2.71 -2.79
C GLN A 64 2.71 -1.32 -2.76
N GLY A 65 3.46 -0.97 -3.80
CA GLY A 65 4.02 0.38 -3.96
C GLY A 65 2.95 1.45 -3.99
N GLY A 66 1.83 1.19 -4.65
CA GLY A 66 0.67 2.07 -4.67
C GLY A 66 0.04 2.27 -3.29
N ILE A 67 -0.07 1.19 -2.50
CA ILE A 67 -0.56 1.26 -1.11
C ILE A 67 0.36 2.12 -0.25
N VAL A 68 1.66 1.89 -0.32
CA VAL A 68 2.66 2.65 0.45
C VAL A 68 2.58 4.14 0.10
N ARG A 69 2.52 4.48 -1.17
CA ARG A 69 2.41 5.88 -1.64
C ARG A 69 1.13 6.55 -1.15
N GLU A 70 0.00 5.85 -1.20
CA GLU A 70 -1.28 6.39 -0.75
C GLU A 70 -1.28 6.63 0.76
N LYS A 71 -0.73 5.71 1.54
CA LYS A 71 -0.57 5.87 3.00
C LYS A 71 0.32 7.06 3.35
N GLN A 72 1.44 7.22 2.66
CA GLN A 72 2.33 8.38 2.84
C GLN A 72 1.62 9.69 2.51
N HIS A 73 0.85 9.72 1.43
CA HIS A 73 0.08 10.87 1.02
C HIS A 73 -0.97 11.26 2.06
N GLN A 74 -1.67 10.28 2.64
CA GLN A 74 -2.64 10.49 3.72
C GLN A 74 -1.97 11.02 4.98
N GLU A 75 -0.79 10.51 5.33
CA GLU A 75 0.00 10.98 6.47
C GLU A 75 0.47 12.42 6.27
N GLU A 76 0.98 12.76 5.09
CA GLU A 76 1.39 14.12 4.73
C GLU A 76 0.22 15.12 4.83
N LYS A 77 -0.96 14.74 4.32
CA LYS A 77 -2.16 15.56 4.44
C LYS A 77 -2.59 15.76 5.89
N ALA A 78 -2.52 14.72 6.70
CA ALA A 78 -2.85 14.80 8.13
C ALA A 78 -1.89 15.72 8.87
N GLU A 79 -0.57 15.66 8.58
CA GLU A 79 0.44 16.54 9.13
C GLU A 79 0.22 18.01 8.72
N GLU A 80 -0.08 18.27 7.46
CA GLU A 80 -0.40 19.62 6.97
C GLU A 80 -1.62 20.21 7.69
N LYS A 81 -2.67 19.43 7.85
CA LYS A 81 -3.87 19.86 8.61
C LYS A 81 -3.54 20.16 10.06
N LYS A 82 -2.71 19.35 10.68
CA LYS A 82 -2.25 19.54 12.05
C LYS A 82 -1.46 20.84 12.20
N LYS A 83 -0.52 21.09 11.30
CA LYS A 83 0.27 22.32 11.27
C LYS A 83 -0.61 23.55 11.10
N LYS A 84 -1.55 23.53 10.18
CA LYS A 84 -2.49 24.63 9.94
C LYS A 84 -3.35 24.92 11.18
N THR A 85 -3.80 23.88 11.86
CA THR A 85 -4.58 24.01 13.09
C THR A 85 -3.75 24.62 14.22
N GLU A 86 -2.51 24.16 14.40
CA GLU A 86 -1.58 24.69 15.39
C GLU A 86 -1.25 26.17 15.13
N GLU A 87 -1.01 26.54 13.89
CA GLU A 87 -0.78 27.94 13.49
C GLU A 87 -1.98 28.83 13.77
N LYS A 88 -3.21 28.37 13.52
CA LYS A 88 -4.42 29.09 13.81
C LYS A 88 -4.63 29.27 15.31
N GLU A 89 -4.35 28.28 16.12
CA GLU A 89 -4.42 28.35 17.58
C GLU A 89 -3.39 29.33 18.14
N LYS A 90 -2.15 29.32 17.65
CA LYS A 90 -1.12 30.29 18.03
C LYS A 90 -1.53 31.71 17.71
N LYS A 91 -2.05 31.99 16.53
CA LYS A 91 -2.53 33.32 16.13
C LYS A 91 -3.69 33.78 16.98
N LYS A 92 -4.61 32.92 17.34
CA LYS A 92 -5.72 33.23 18.25
C LYS A 92 -5.22 33.58 19.65
N SER A 93 -4.31 32.80 20.19
CA SER A 93 -3.67 32.99 21.47
C SER A 93 -2.92 34.33 21.55
N GLU A 94 -2.15 34.68 20.53
CA GLU A 94 -1.44 35.96 20.44
C GLU A 94 -2.39 37.15 20.33
N LYS A 95 -3.49 37.05 19.62
CA LYS A 95 -4.52 38.12 19.56
C LYS A 95 -5.22 38.33 20.88
N GLU A 96 -5.53 37.29 21.61
CA GLU A 96 -6.13 37.39 22.95
C GLU A 96 -5.19 38.07 23.97
N LYS A 97 -3.91 37.72 23.96
CA LYS A 97 -2.88 38.35 24.77
C LYS A 97 -2.74 39.84 24.49
N LYS A 98 -2.74 40.24 23.22
CA LYS A 98 -2.70 41.66 22.83
C LYS A 98 -3.91 42.43 23.25
N LYS A 99 -5.10 41.85 23.25
CA LYS A 99 -6.36 42.47 23.76
C LYS A 99 -6.33 42.67 25.27
N GLU A 100 -5.82 41.70 26.01
CA GLU A 100 -5.66 41.79 27.48
C GLU A 100 -4.67 42.88 27.86
N GLU A 101 -3.51 42.97 27.20
CA GLU A 101 -2.52 44.03 27.43
C GLU A 101 -3.07 45.43 27.15
N LYS A 102 -3.88 45.61 26.11
CA LYS A 102 -4.53 46.88 25.80
C LYS A 102 -5.60 47.26 26.84
N SER A 103 -6.32 46.28 27.35
CA SER A 103 -7.34 46.47 28.42
C SER A 103 -6.68 46.89 29.73
N GLU A 104 -5.59 46.27 30.15
CA GLU A 104 -4.82 46.60 31.35
C GLU A 104 -4.20 48.00 31.26
N LYS A 105 -3.66 48.42 30.12
CA LYS A 105 -3.13 49.75 29.90
C LYS A 105 -4.19 50.84 29.98
N LYS A 106 -5.42 50.61 29.58
CA LYS A 106 -6.55 51.56 29.70
C LYS A 106 -7.02 51.72 31.14
N ASP A 107 -6.99 50.66 31.91
CA ASP A 107 -7.40 50.67 33.33
C ASP A 107 -6.37 51.34 34.25
N SER A 108 -5.12 51.47 33.81
CA SER A 108 -4.04 52.11 34.59
C SER A 108 -3.94 53.63 34.40
N GLU A 109 -4.69 54.21 33.49
CA GLU A 109 -4.83 55.67 33.31
C GLU A 109 -6.04 56.26 34.05
#